data_0df6a040e9ad41972a5409da450dd06d
#
_entry.id   0df6a040e9ad41972a5409da450dd06d
#
_cell.length_a   1.000
_cell.length_b   1.000
_cell.length_c   1.000
_cell.angle_alpha   90.00
_cell.angle_beta   90.00
_cell.angle_gamma   90.00
#
_symmetry.space_group_name_H-M   'P 1'
#
loop_
_entity.id
_entity.type
_entity.pdbx_description
1 polymer ?
#
loop_
_entity_poly.entity_id
_entity_poly.type
_entity_poly.pdbx_seq_one_letter_code
_entity_poly.pdbx_strand_id
1 'polypeptide(L)'
;MAKGYLIVNVYSDTIANPVENATVTISKNDKEIVAINTNEDGQTEKITLDTVDKSYSEEEQHETRPYETYDVSVTALGLTPTKIEGVQIFDEITSIQNIYLTSIDENQLEDISEVTPNTLWGEYPPNISEVEEEKEEGIAPFVLREVVIPANIIVHDGTPNNLDAPNYTVPFVDYIKNVASSEIYSTWPIETIKANILAIISFTLNRIYTEWYRSKGYNFTITSTTSYDQRYTRNGTIFEPISNAVDEIFNNYIRVGIRLEPLPAHYKSSTTEDGYLSQWGSKDLGDKGYNALEIIRYYYGNNTNIYEAELTGPYPYSFTTILRQGDCSQDVYTLQNILNYIRSSYPGIPVIENPSGLFNSDTTEAVKKFQSVFGLTSTGTVNYQTWYMLSYIFTAIAKMTNSIYS
;
A
#
# COMPACT_ATOMS: atom_id res chain seq x y z
N MET A 1 9.41 -20.78 -19.52
CA MET A 1 9.66 -19.78 -18.48
C MET A 1 8.31 -19.34 -17.95
N ALA A 2 8.20 -19.19 -16.66
CA ALA A 2 7.04 -18.63 -16.01
C ALA A 2 6.85 -17.15 -16.42
N LYS A 3 5.67 -16.61 -16.26
CA LYS A 3 5.32 -15.25 -16.69
C LYS A 3 4.64 -14.50 -15.55
N GLY A 4 5.13 -13.29 -15.29
CA GLY A 4 4.45 -12.32 -14.45
C GLY A 4 4.10 -11.07 -15.25
N TYR A 5 3.45 -10.14 -14.59
CA TYR A 5 2.90 -8.96 -15.23
C TYR A 5 3.36 -7.69 -14.52
N LEU A 6 3.48 -6.60 -15.27
CA LEU A 6 3.81 -5.28 -14.74
C LEU A 6 2.85 -4.24 -15.29
N ILE A 7 2.35 -3.38 -14.41
CA ILE A 7 1.68 -2.12 -14.73
C ILE A 7 2.51 -1.00 -14.11
N VAL A 8 2.82 0.03 -14.90
CA VAL A 8 3.51 1.23 -14.41
C VAL A 8 2.54 2.39 -14.42
N ASN A 9 2.42 3.06 -13.27
CA ASN A 9 1.64 4.28 -13.11
C ASN A 9 2.60 5.46 -12.96
N VAL A 10 2.45 6.48 -13.77
CA VAL A 10 3.33 7.66 -13.80
C VAL A 10 2.56 8.91 -13.40
N TYR A 11 3.08 9.61 -12.41
CA TYR A 11 2.50 10.83 -11.86
C TYR A 11 3.53 11.95 -11.85
N SER A 12 3.08 13.22 -11.93
CA SER A 12 3.91 14.39 -11.66
C SER A 12 3.65 14.86 -10.23
N ASP A 13 4.66 14.75 -9.38
CA ASP A 13 4.69 15.09 -7.95
C ASP A 13 3.69 14.33 -7.07
N THR A 14 2.45 14.18 -7.50
CA THR A 14 1.38 13.54 -6.70
C THR A 14 0.46 12.69 -7.57
N ILE A 15 -0.26 11.76 -6.95
CA ILE A 15 -1.30 10.95 -7.60
C ILE A 15 -2.41 11.80 -8.27
N ALA A 16 -2.53 13.08 -7.96
CA ALA A 16 -3.52 13.96 -8.58
C ALA A 16 -3.16 14.35 -10.03
N ASN A 17 -1.91 14.13 -10.46
CA ASN A 17 -1.36 14.51 -11.76
C ASN A 17 -0.84 13.30 -12.54
N PRO A 18 -1.70 12.47 -13.15
CA PRO A 18 -1.25 11.43 -14.04
C PRO A 18 -0.55 12.01 -15.26
N VAL A 19 0.52 11.37 -15.72
CA VAL A 19 1.33 11.83 -16.85
C VAL A 19 1.02 10.97 -18.08
N GLU A 20 0.28 11.56 -19.02
CA GLU A 20 0.02 10.96 -20.34
C GLU A 20 1.26 11.01 -21.23
N ASN A 21 1.43 9.99 -22.07
CA ASN A 21 2.52 9.90 -23.06
C ASN A 21 3.94 9.91 -22.44
N ALA A 22 4.08 9.57 -21.14
CA ALA A 22 5.39 9.27 -20.59
C ALA A 22 5.94 7.99 -21.22
N THR A 23 7.20 8.02 -21.64
CA THR A 23 7.87 6.82 -22.19
C THR A 23 8.41 6.00 -21.02
N VAL A 24 7.91 4.77 -20.90
CA VAL A 24 8.32 3.77 -19.91
C VAL A 24 9.17 2.72 -20.61
N THR A 25 10.41 2.58 -20.18
CA THR A 25 11.36 1.59 -20.72
C THR A 25 11.66 0.54 -19.66
N ILE A 26 11.40 -0.72 -19.98
CA ILE A 26 11.74 -1.86 -19.12
C ILE A 26 13.04 -2.48 -19.64
N SER A 27 14.02 -2.66 -18.76
CA SER A 27 15.30 -3.27 -19.09
C SER A 27 15.69 -4.36 -18.09
N LYS A 28 16.61 -5.23 -18.51
CA LYS A 28 17.22 -6.26 -17.67
C LYS A 28 18.69 -6.43 -18.09
N ASN A 29 19.60 -6.32 -17.12
CA ASN A 29 21.05 -6.36 -17.36
C ASN A 29 21.44 -5.34 -18.46
N ASP A 30 21.02 -4.12 -18.35
CA ASP A 30 21.25 -3.00 -19.29
C ASP A 30 20.72 -3.24 -20.72
N LYS A 31 19.92 -4.27 -20.92
CA LYS A 31 19.28 -4.54 -22.19
C LYS A 31 17.81 -4.16 -22.16
N GLU A 32 17.40 -3.29 -23.05
CA GLU A 32 15.99 -2.94 -23.25
C GLU A 32 15.19 -4.19 -23.68
N ILE A 33 14.06 -4.41 -22.99
CA ILE A 33 13.09 -5.47 -23.27
C ILE A 33 11.88 -4.91 -24.01
N VAL A 34 11.35 -3.77 -23.54
CA VAL A 34 10.20 -3.09 -24.11
C VAL A 34 10.20 -1.61 -23.74
N ALA A 35 9.76 -0.77 -24.66
CA ALA A 35 9.42 0.62 -24.42
C ALA A 35 7.96 0.85 -24.81
N ILE A 36 7.19 1.52 -23.94
CA ILE A 36 5.75 1.75 -24.10
C ILE A 36 5.39 3.11 -23.49
N ASN A 37 4.33 3.74 -23.99
CA ASN A 37 3.85 5.00 -23.44
C ASN A 37 2.66 4.79 -22.48
N THR A 38 2.53 5.70 -21.51
CA THR A 38 1.35 5.78 -20.65
C THR A 38 0.15 6.35 -21.40
N ASN A 39 -1.04 5.92 -21.01
CA ASN A 39 -2.31 6.42 -21.49
C ASN A 39 -2.71 7.75 -20.80
N GLU A 40 -3.92 8.24 -21.09
CA GLU A 40 -4.50 9.47 -20.52
C GLU A 40 -4.65 9.48 -19.00
N ASP A 41 -4.69 8.31 -18.37
CA ASP A 41 -4.74 8.13 -16.90
C ASP A 41 -3.34 7.91 -16.29
N GLY A 42 -2.26 8.08 -17.07
CA GLY A 42 -0.88 7.90 -16.63
C GLY A 42 -0.44 6.44 -16.46
N GLN A 43 -1.16 5.47 -17.04
CA GLN A 43 -0.90 4.04 -16.88
C GLN A 43 -0.39 3.40 -18.17
N THR A 44 0.50 2.42 -18.05
CA THR A 44 0.84 1.53 -19.15
C THR A 44 -0.23 0.46 -19.33
N GLU A 45 -0.25 -0.16 -20.52
CA GLU A 45 -0.85 -1.49 -20.65
C GLU A 45 -0.12 -2.50 -19.76
N LYS A 46 -0.80 -3.64 -19.48
CA LYS A 46 -0.21 -4.75 -18.72
C LYS A 46 0.91 -5.40 -19.54
N ILE A 47 2.14 -5.29 -19.07
CA ILE A 47 3.35 -5.81 -19.72
C ILE A 47 3.61 -7.22 -19.20
N THR A 48 3.81 -8.18 -20.10
CA THR A 48 4.17 -9.58 -19.74
C THR A 48 5.67 -9.75 -19.74
N LEU A 49 6.23 -10.22 -18.62
CA LEU A 49 7.67 -10.41 -18.40
C LEU A 49 7.99 -11.85 -18.01
N ASP A 50 9.20 -12.29 -18.32
CA ASP A 50 9.71 -13.59 -17.87
C ASP A 50 10.03 -13.54 -16.39
N THR A 51 9.76 -14.66 -15.68
CA THR A 51 10.11 -14.79 -14.27
C THR A 51 10.44 -16.24 -13.93
N VAL A 52 10.73 -16.53 -12.67
CA VAL A 52 10.91 -17.86 -12.12
C VAL A 52 9.56 -18.44 -11.70
N ASP A 53 9.48 -19.77 -11.66
CA ASP A 53 8.27 -20.49 -11.25
C ASP A 53 7.89 -20.19 -9.80
N LYS A 54 6.59 -20.08 -9.52
CA LYS A 54 6.06 -19.74 -8.20
C LYS A 54 6.48 -20.71 -7.09
N SER A 55 6.82 -21.95 -7.42
CA SER A 55 7.29 -22.95 -6.45
C SER A 55 8.48 -22.45 -5.62
N TYR A 56 9.32 -21.56 -6.19
CA TYR A 56 10.43 -20.95 -5.45
C TYR A 56 9.98 -19.96 -4.34
N SER A 57 8.74 -19.51 -4.35
CA SER A 57 8.14 -18.68 -3.30
C SER A 57 7.25 -19.47 -2.34
N GLU A 58 7.07 -20.76 -2.56
CA GLU A 58 6.21 -21.65 -1.76
C GLU A 58 6.97 -22.43 -0.68
N GLU A 59 8.30 -22.47 -0.75
CA GLU A 59 9.15 -23.19 0.22
C GLU A 59 10.16 -22.24 0.87
N GLU A 60 10.41 -22.44 2.18
CA GLU A 60 11.26 -21.52 2.98
C GLU A 60 12.75 -21.54 2.57
N GLN A 61 13.25 -22.65 2.07
CA GLN A 61 14.66 -22.83 1.75
C GLN A 61 14.88 -23.07 0.27
N HIS A 62 15.09 -22.00 -0.48
CA HIS A 62 15.51 -22.04 -1.87
C HIS A 62 16.83 -21.30 -2.09
N GLU A 63 17.73 -21.90 -2.90
CA GLU A 63 18.95 -21.23 -3.38
C GLU A 63 18.63 -20.22 -4.51
N THR A 64 17.46 -20.34 -5.13
CA THR A 64 17.01 -19.49 -6.24
C THR A 64 16.08 -18.41 -5.73
N ARG A 65 16.35 -17.18 -6.11
CA ARG A 65 15.48 -16.03 -5.80
C ARG A 65 14.07 -16.27 -6.35
N PRO A 66 13.01 -16.06 -5.55
CA PRO A 66 11.65 -16.44 -5.90
C PRO A 66 10.95 -15.48 -6.87
N TYR A 67 11.66 -14.53 -7.43
CA TYR A 67 11.18 -13.55 -8.41
C TYR A 67 12.31 -13.11 -9.31
N GLU A 68 11.97 -12.58 -10.47
CA GLU A 68 12.92 -11.86 -11.32
C GLU A 68 12.86 -10.36 -11.05
N THR A 69 13.94 -9.66 -11.41
CA THR A 69 14.00 -8.19 -11.30
C THR A 69 14.25 -7.55 -12.64
N TYR A 70 13.64 -6.39 -12.81
CA TYR A 70 13.77 -5.52 -13.98
C TYR A 70 13.98 -4.09 -13.54
N ASP A 71 14.63 -3.30 -14.39
CA ASP A 71 14.75 -1.86 -14.19
C ASP A 71 13.68 -1.15 -15.04
N VAL A 72 13.07 -0.13 -14.45
CA VAL A 72 12.04 0.69 -15.07
C VAL A 72 12.53 2.12 -15.15
N SER A 73 12.76 2.62 -16.36
CA SER A 73 13.12 4.01 -16.63
C SER A 73 11.95 4.76 -17.22
N VAL A 74 11.68 5.97 -16.76
CA VAL A 74 10.59 6.81 -17.21
C VAL A 74 11.10 8.18 -17.61
N THR A 75 10.69 8.63 -18.80
CA THR A 75 10.94 9.97 -19.29
C THR A 75 9.65 10.66 -19.74
N ALA A 76 9.50 11.94 -19.41
CA ALA A 76 8.40 12.77 -19.86
C ALA A 76 8.87 14.21 -20.09
N LEU A 77 8.20 14.92 -21.00
CA LEU A 77 8.58 16.29 -21.36
C LEU A 77 8.46 17.22 -20.15
N GLY A 78 9.53 17.93 -19.83
CA GLY A 78 9.56 18.92 -18.74
C GLY A 78 9.67 18.32 -17.33
N LEU A 79 9.90 16.99 -17.20
CA LEU A 79 10.08 16.31 -15.93
C LEU A 79 11.44 15.63 -15.87
N THR A 80 11.96 15.47 -14.65
CA THR A 80 13.23 14.79 -14.40
C THR A 80 13.10 13.30 -14.73
N PRO A 81 13.97 12.73 -15.59
CA PRO A 81 14.01 11.30 -15.84
C PRO A 81 14.16 10.53 -14.52
N THR A 82 13.42 9.44 -14.38
CA THR A 82 13.45 8.62 -13.16
C THR A 82 13.69 7.17 -13.51
N LYS A 83 14.59 6.51 -12.78
CA LYS A 83 14.89 5.08 -12.90
C LYS A 83 14.62 4.38 -11.57
N ILE A 84 13.84 3.30 -11.62
CA ILE A 84 13.63 2.39 -10.50
C ILE A 84 14.33 1.07 -10.83
N GLU A 85 15.36 0.72 -10.08
CA GLU A 85 16.11 -0.52 -10.25
C GLU A 85 15.51 -1.63 -9.38
N GLY A 86 15.53 -2.87 -9.87
CA GLY A 86 15.16 -4.03 -9.09
C GLY A 86 13.66 -4.26 -8.91
N VAL A 87 12.79 -3.76 -9.79
CA VAL A 87 11.34 -4.01 -9.78
C VAL A 87 11.07 -5.50 -9.84
N GLN A 88 10.35 -6.04 -8.86
CA GLN A 88 10.17 -7.48 -8.64
C GLN A 88 8.97 -8.02 -9.43
N ILE A 89 9.17 -9.15 -10.11
CA ILE A 89 8.14 -9.82 -10.92
C ILE A 89 8.00 -11.26 -10.44
N PHE A 90 6.83 -11.60 -9.89
CA PHE A 90 6.45 -12.96 -9.50
C PHE A 90 5.60 -13.64 -10.58
N ASP A 91 5.64 -14.98 -10.58
CA ASP A 91 4.87 -15.80 -11.51
C ASP A 91 3.35 -15.62 -11.32
N GLU A 92 2.63 -15.43 -12.43
CA GLU A 92 1.17 -15.19 -12.49
C GLU A 92 0.68 -13.93 -11.75
N ILE A 93 1.57 -13.14 -11.15
CA ILE A 93 1.22 -11.95 -10.36
C ILE A 93 1.37 -10.68 -11.19
N THR A 94 0.44 -9.73 -10.99
CA THR A 94 0.58 -8.36 -11.49
C THR A 94 1.33 -7.54 -10.45
N SER A 95 2.51 -7.08 -10.84
CA SER A 95 3.29 -6.08 -10.11
C SER A 95 2.82 -4.69 -10.53
N ILE A 96 2.68 -3.77 -9.58
CA ILE A 96 2.27 -2.38 -9.79
C ILE A 96 3.45 -1.51 -9.35
N GLN A 97 3.96 -0.69 -10.27
CA GLN A 97 5.03 0.25 -9.99
C GLN A 97 4.53 1.67 -10.14
N ASN A 98 4.41 2.37 -9.03
CA ASN A 98 4.08 3.79 -9.02
C ASN A 98 5.37 4.62 -9.10
N ILE A 99 5.42 5.58 -10.03
CA ILE A 99 6.57 6.45 -10.28
C ILE A 99 6.10 7.90 -10.24
N TYR A 100 6.73 8.68 -9.38
CA TYR A 100 6.46 10.09 -9.19
C TYR A 100 7.62 10.92 -9.77
N LEU A 101 7.38 11.53 -10.94
CA LEU A 101 8.35 12.40 -11.58
C LEU A 101 8.29 13.80 -10.96
N THR A 102 9.44 14.44 -10.79
CA THR A 102 9.56 15.82 -10.31
C THR A 102 9.83 16.78 -11.47
N SER A 103 9.57 18.06 -11.28
CA SER A 103 9.96 19.10 -12.24
C SER A 103 11.47 19.09 -12.45
N ILE A 104 11.94 19.44 -13.65
CA ILE A 104 13.37 19.46 -13.98
C ILE A 104 14.14 20.35 -12.97
N ASP A 105 15.12 19.77 -12.31
CA ASP A 105 16.15 20.46 -11.54
C ASP A 105 17.44 20.47 -12.36
N GLU A 106 17.99 21.66 -12.64
CA GLU A 106 19.26 21.81 -13.41
C GLU A 106 20.44 21.09 -12.72
N ASN A 107 20.34 20.78 -11.44
CA ASN A 107 21.36 20.08 -10.68
C ASN A 107 21.16 18.57 -10.59
N GLN A 108 20.00 18.05 -11.03
CA GLN A 108 19.66 16.63 -10.99
C GLN A 108 19.31 16.13 -12.39
N LEU A 109 20.23 15.40 -13.00
CA LEU A 109 20.06 14.88 -14.38
C LEU A 109 19.07 13.69 -14.44
N GLU A 110 18.99 12.89 -13.37
CA GLU A 110 18.13 11.71 -13.26
C GLU A 110 17.88 11.41 -11.77
N ASP A 111 16.67 10.94 -11.44
CA ASP A 111 16.35 10.39 -10.11
C ASP A 111 16.41 8.86 -10.16
N ILE A 112 17.32 8.27 -9.37
CA ILE A 112 17.52 6.82 -9.34
C ILE A 112 17.18 6.30 -7.95
N SER A 113 16.34 5.28 -7.89
CA SER A 113 16.05 4.54 -6.65
C SER A 113 16.06 3.03 -6.90
N GLU A 114 16.28 2.26 -5.84
CA GLU A 114 16.37 0.81 -5.89
C GLU A 114 15.26 0.19 -5.03
N VAL A 115 14.55 -0.80 -5.57
CA VAL A 115 13.66 -1.67 -4.81
C VAL A 115 14.51 -2.71 -4.09
N THR A 116 14.53 -2.63 -2.77
CA THR A 116 15.29 -3.58 -1.96
C THR A 116 14.69 -4.99 -2.03
N PRO A 117 15.50 -6.04 -1.84
CA PRO A 117 14.99 -7.42 -1.77
C PRO A 117 13.85 -7.58 -0.77
N ASN A 118 12.89 -8.48 -1.03
CA ASN A 118 11.88 -8.86 -0.06
C ASN A 118 12.53 -9.43 1.21
N THR A 119 11.98 -9.19 2.39
CA THR A 119 12.59 -9.58 3.68
C THR A 119 12.70 -11.10 3.85
N LEU A 120 11.87 -11.89 3.18
CA LEU A 120 11.96 -13.35 3.18
C LEU A 120 13.13 -13.89 2.33
N TRP A 121 13.72 -13.04 1.49
CA TRP A 121 14.88 -13.40 0.65
C TRP A 121 16.16 -12.66 1.04
N GLY A 122 16.06 -11.37 1.37
CA GLY A 122 17.21 -10.52 1.68
C GLY A 122 17.75 -10.76 3.10
N GLU A 123 19.00 -10.37 3.31
CA GLU A 123 19.60 -10.32 4.65
C GLU A 123 19.24 -9.00 5.34
N TYR A 124 18.54 -9.08 6.46
CA TYR A 124 18.13 -7.94 7.25
C TYR A 124 18.63 -8.05 8.69
N PRO A 125 18.95 -6.92 9.35
CA PRO A 125 19.38 -6.94 10.73
C PRO A 125 18.26 -7.48 11.63
N PRO A 126 18.61 -8.20 12.71
CA PRO A 126 17.63 -8.70 13.67
C PRO A 126 16.89 -7.55 14.34
N ASN A 127 15.65 -7.81 14.73
CA ASN A 127 14.83 -6.87 15.49
C ASN A 127 15.48 -6.57 16.84
N ILE A 128 15.55 -5.30 17.22
CA ILE A 128 16.04 -4.85 18.55
C ILE A 128 14.89 -5.00 19.54
N SER A 129 15.15 -5.68 20.65
CA SER A 129 14.13 -5.90 21.68
C SER A 129 13.63 -4.57 22.26
N GLU A 130 12.31 -4.38 22.31
CA GLU A 130 11.67 -3.19 22.91
C GLU A 130 12.07 -2.97 24.38
N VAL A 131 12.43 -4.03 25.11
CA VAL A 131 12.90 -3.96 26.50
C VAL A 131 14.24 -3.20 26.62
N GLU A 132 15.05 -3.16 25.57
CA GLU A 132 16.29 -2.38 25.56
C GLU A 132 16.03 -0.88 25.34
N GLU A 133 14.88 -0.51 24.75
CA GLU A 133 14.46 0.88 24.54
C GLU A 133 13.74 1.50 25.74
N GLU A 134 13.09 0.68 26.62
CA GLU A 134 12.28 1.16 27.75
C GLU A 134 13.07 1.74 28.93
N LYS A 135 14.40 1.82 28.88
CA LYS A 135 15.22 2.27 30.01
C LYS A 135 15.30 3.78 30.21
N GLU A 136 14.56 4.60 29.50
CA GLU A 136 14.34 5.99 29.87
C GLU A 136 13.09 6.14 30.77
N GLU A 137 13.30 6.11 32.09
CA GLU A 137 12.26 6.37 33.08
C GLU A 137 11.67 7.78 32.89
N GLY A 138 10.37 7.89 32.69
CA GLY A 138 9.72 9.12 33.14
C GLY A 138 8.53 9.68 32.38
N ILE A 139 8.11 9.17 31.23
CA ILE A 139 6.91 9.69 30.56
C ILE A 139 5.94 8.54 30.33
N ALA A 140 4.77 8.58 31.02
CA ALA A 140 3.66 7.69 30.67
C ALA A 140 3.30 7.94 29.19
N PRO A 141 3.23 6.88 28.35
CA PRO A 141 2.92 7.07 26.95
C PRO A 141 1.59 7.82 26.81
N PHE A 142 1.58 8.84 25.93
CA PHE A 142 0.34 9.49 25.53
C PHE A 142 -0.48 8.44 24.75
N VAL A 143 -1.55 7.96 25.34
CA VAL A 143 -2.42 6.96 24.72
C VAL A 143 -3.62 7.68 24.13
N LEU A 144 -3.89 7.48 22.85
CA LEU A 144 -5.09 8.00 22.22
C LEU A 144 -6.34 7.36 22.87
N ARG A 145 -7.45 8.07 22.84
CA ARG A 145 -8.70 7.56 23.45
C ARG A 145 -9.37 6.47 22.64
N GLU A 146 -9.14 6.48 21.33
CA GLU A 146 -9.77 5.58 20.36
C GLU A 146 -8.75 5.15 19.33
N VAL A 147 -8.94 3.97 18.76
CA VAL A 147 -8.12 3.46 17.67
C VAL A 147 -8.68 4.02 16.37
N VAL A 148 -7.85 4.77 15.65
CA VAL A 148 -8.25 5.45 14.42
C VAL A 148 -7.25 5.18 13.30
N ILE A 149 -7.74 5.09 12.08
CA ILE A 149 -6.90 5.07 10.87
C ILE A 149 -6.61 6.52 10.46
N PRO A 150 -5.37 7.00 10.52
CA PRO A 150 -5.04 8.33 10.04
C PRO A 150 -5.02 8.36 8.50
N ALA A 151 -5.24 9.53 7.92
CA ALA A 151 -5.10 9.68 6.47
C ALA A 151 -3.66 9.41 5.99
N ASN A 152 -2.67 9.87 6.77
CA ASN A 152 -1.25 9.70 6.48
C ASN A 152 -0.49 9.33 7.74
N ILE A 153 0.67 8.70 7.55
CA ILE A 153 1.69 8.50 8.57
C ILE A 153 3.02 9.11 8.13
N ILE A 154 3.90 9.37 9.08
CA ILE A 154 5.24 9.86 8.80
C ILE A 154 6.22 8.69 9.01
N VAL A 155 6.85 8.28 7.92
CA VAL A 155 7.87 7.22 7.90
C VAL A 155 9.26 7.85 7.95
N HIS A 156 10.05 7.50 8.95
CA HIS A 156 11.45 7.87 9.06
C HIS A 156 12.31 6.82 8.33
N ASP A 157 13.04 7.25 7.29
CA ASP A 157 13.78 6.32 6.44
C ASP A 157 15.17 6.00 6.99
N GLY A 158 15.18 5.41 8.18
CA GLY A 158 16.40 5.04 8.89
C GLY A 158 16.15 4.56 10.31
N THR A 159 17.22 4.44 11.08
CA THR A 159 17.12 4.16 12.51
C THR A 159 16.68 5.40 13.27
N PRO A 160 15.97 5.28 14.42
CA PRO A 160 15.41 6.44 15.13
C PRO A 160 16.43 7.55 15.46
N ASN A 161 17.67 7.19 15.71
CA ASN A 161 18.75 8.12 16.10
C ASN A 161 19.49 8.72 14.91
N ASN A 162 19.19 8.33 13.67
CA ASN A 162 19.78 8.92 12.47
C ASN A 162 19.01 10.20 12.08
N LEU A 163 19.35 11.33 12.70
CA LEU A 163 18.66 12.60 12.48
C LEU A 163 18.79 13.17 11.04
N ASP A 164 19.75 12.65 10.27
CA ASP A 164 19.97 13.04 8.87
C ASP A 164 19.07 12.26 7.89
N ALA A 165 18.43 11.19 8.35
CA ALA A 165 17.53 10.40 7.53
C ALA A 165 16.24 11.18 7.21
N PRO A 166 15.71 11.09 5.98
CA PRO A 166 14.51 11.81 5.59
C PRO A 166 13.24 11.23 6.22
N ASN A 167 12.24 12.10 6.37
CA ASN A 167 10.89 11.70 6.74
C ASN A 167 9.95 11.80 5.51
N TYR A 168 9.19 10.73 5.26
CA TYR A 168 8.21 10.69 4.18
C TYR A 168 6.79 10.68 4.76
N THR A 169 5.93 11.58 4.27
CA THR A 169 4.50 11.53 4.56
C THR A 169 3.84 10.59 3.55
N VAL A 170 3.30 9.48 4.05
CA VAL A 170 2.76 8.39 3.23
C VAL A 170 1.30 8.15 3.61
N PRO A 171 0.37 7.99 2.66
CA PRO A 171 -0.98 7.54 2.96
C PRO A 171 -0.97 6.22 3.73
N PHE A 172 -1.83 6.09 4.74
CA PHE A 172 -1.82 4.89 5.61
C PHE A 172 -1.97 3.59 4.80
N VAL A 173 -2.92 3.56 3.87
CA VAL A 173 -3.18 2.36 3.04
C VAL A 173 -1.99 2.03 2.15
N ASP A 174 -1.34 3.05 1.55
CA ASP A 174 -0.16 2.85 0.70
C ASP A 174 1.04 2.35 1.52
N TYR A 175 1.18 2.83 2.76
CA TYR A 175 2.19 2.29 3.68
C TYR A 175 1.96 0.79 3.95
N ILE A 176 0.74 0.39 4.29
CA ILE A 176 0.43 -1.03 4.55
C ILE A 176 0.65 -1.89 3.30
N LYS A 177 0.24 -1.43 2.12
CA LYS A 177 0.50 -2.13 0.84
C LYS A 177 2.00 -2.31 0.60
N ASN A 178 2.78 -1.27 0.84
CA ASN A 178 4.23 -1.28 0.65
C ASN A 178 4.92 -2.25 1.62
N VAL A 179 4.64 -2.14 2.91
CA VAL A 179 5.21 -3.04 3.94
C VAL A 179 4.84 -4.49 3.64
N ALA A 180 3.57 -4.79 3.41
CA ALA A 180 3.14 -6.16 3.11
C ALA A 180 3.82 -6.70 1.84
N SER A 181 3.96 -5.89 0.79
CA SER A 181 4.67 -6.28 -0.44
C SER A 181 6.17 -6.47 -0.23
N SER A 182 6.76 -5.77 0.73
CA SER A 182 8.20 -5.90 1.06
C SER A 182 8.50 -7.09 1.98
N GLU A 183 7.50 -7.62 2.69
CA GLU A 183 7.71 -8.59 3.78
C GLU A 183 7.10 -9.96 3.58
N ILE A 184 6.09 -10.12 2.69
CA ILE A 184 5.50 -11.43 2.37
C ILE A 184 5.43 -11.65 0.86
N TYR A 185 5.27 -12.90 0.45
CA TYR A 185 5.12 -13.20 -0.98
C TYR A 185 3.66 -13.16 -1.41
N SER A 186 3.43 -12.50 -2.55
CA SER A 186 2.10 -12.33 -3.15
C SER A 186 1.50 -13.60 -3.74
N THR A 187 2.29 -14.66 -3.84
CA THR A 187 1.90 -16.00 -4.32
C THR A 187 1.25 -16.87 -3.23
N TRP A 188 1.34 -16.45 -1.97
CA TRP A 188 0.84 -17.21 -0.83
C TRP A 188 -0.69 -17.27 -0.79
N PRO A 189 -1.28 -18.26 -0.05
CA PRO A 189 -2.73 -18.32 0.14
C PRO A 189 -3.29 -17.00 0.67
N ILE A 190 -4.46 -16.60 0.17
CA ILE A 190 -5.06 -15.29 0.51
C ILE A 190 -5.30 -15.11 2.01
N GLU A 191 -5.67 -16.17 2.72
CA GLU A 191 -5.88 -16.13 4.17
C GLU A 191 -4.56 -15.94 4.95
N THR A 192 -3.45 -16.48 4.45
CA THR A 192 -2.09 -16.20 4.95
C THR A 192 -1.74 -14.72 4.74
N ILE A 193 -1.96 -14.20 3.53
CA ILE A 193 -1.72 -12.79 3.20
C ILE A 193 -2.53 -11.90 4.15
N LYS A 194 -3.83 -12.17 4.34
CA LYS A 194 -4.69 -11.41 5.27
C LYS A 194 -4.22 -11.48 6.72
N ALA A 195 -3.79 -12.64 7.19
CA ALA A 195 -3.29 -12.79 8.57
C ALA A 195 -2.04 -11.95 8.82
N ASN A 196 -1.09 -11.94 7.89
CA ASN A 196 0.11 -11.11 7.96
C ASN A 196 -0.24 -9.61 7.86
N ILE A 197 -1.15 -9.21 6.97
CA ILE A 197 -1.62 -7.82 6.86
C ILE A 197 -2.28 -7.36 8.16
N LEU A 198 -3.11 -8.18 8.81
CA LEU A 198 -3.70 -7.87 10.11
C LEU A 198 -2.64 -7.64 11.19
N ALA A 199 -1.55 -8.42 11.19
CA ALA A 199 -0.43 -8.21 12.10
C ALA A 199 0.29 -6.89 11.79
N ILE A 200 0.58 -6.60 10.53
CA ILE A 200 1.21 -5.36 10.05
C ILE A 200 0.36 -4.14 10.45
N ILE A 201 -0.95 -4.15 10.18
CA ILE A 201 -1.87 -3.08 10.54
C ILE A 201 -1.89 -2.87 12.06
N SER A 202 -2.01 -3.94 12.83
CA SER A 202 -2.13 -3.86 14.28
C SER A 202 -0.86 -3.33 14.93
N PHE A 203 0.31 -3.76 14.46
CA PHE A 203 1.59 -3.21 14.88
C PHE A 203 1.69 -1.70 14.58
N THR A 204 1.35 -1.29 13.34
CA THR A 204 1.36 0.11 12.94
C THR A 204 0.39 0.95 13.78
N LEU A 205 -0.84 0.46 14.00
CA LEU A 205 -1.83 1.14 14.83
C LEU A 205 -1.43 1.20 16.31
N ASN A 206 -0.68 0.21 16.82
CA ASN A 206 -0.11 0.27 18.16
C ASN A 206 0.89 1.43 18.28
N ARG A 207 1.79 1.60 17.30
CA ARG A 207 2.73 2.74 17.24
C ARG A 207 2.02 4.09 17.23
N ILE A 208 0.90 4.18 16.52
CA ILE A 208 0.07 5.39 16.46
C ILE A 208 -0.68 5.59 17.78
N TYR A 209 -1.36 4.56 18.29
CA TYR A 209 -2.18 4.62 19.49
C TYR A 209 -1.40 5.00 20.73
N THR A 210 -0.19 4.44 20.88
CA THR A 210 0.72 4.73 21.99
C THR A 210 1.57 5.99 21.79
N GLU A 211 1.49 6.62 20.60
CA GLU A 211 2.40 7.70 20.20
C GLU A 211 3.88 7.36 20.42
N TRP A 212 4.25 6.11 20.11
CA TRP A 212 5.50 5.47 20.49
C TRP A 212 6.75 6.35 20.29
N TYR A 213 6.92 6.92 19.10
CA TYR A 213 8.04 7.80 18.80
C TYR A 213 7.79 9.25 19.24
N ARG A 214 6.56 9.76 19.11
CA ARG A 214 6.22 11.13 19.49
C ARG A 214 6.34 11.36 20.97
N SER A 215 5.96 10.38 21.83
CA SER A 215 6.15 10.45 23.28
C SER A 215 7.63 10.54 23.69
N LYS A 216 8.54 10.06 22.85
CA LYS A 216 10.00 10.14 23.01
C LYS A 216 10.61 11.41 22.38
N GLY A 217 9.79 12.33 21.83
CA GLY A 217 10.22 13.58 21.25
C GLY A 217 10.57 13.55 19.76
N TYR A 218 10.35 12.43 19.07
CA TYR A 218 10.55 12.33 17.63
C TYR A 218 9.38 12.93 16.84
N ASN A 219 9.63 13.36 15.61
CA ASN A 219 8.63 13.98 14.73
C ASN A 219 8.07 13.03 13.65
N PHE A 220 8.20 11.73 13.83
CA PHE A 220 7.72 10.70 12.91
C PHE A 220 6.84 9.66 13.64
N THR A 221 6.13 8.84 12.87
CA THR A 221 5.21 7.83 13.38
C THR A 221 5.87 6.46 13.53
N ILE A 222 6.70 6.08 12.57
CA ILE A 222 7.30 4.75 12.44
C ILE A 222 8.59 4.83 11.63
N THR A 223 9.50 3.85 11.78
CA THR A 223 10.71 3.76 10.96
C THR A 223 10.54 2.82 9.76
N SER A 224 11.45 2.89 8.78
CA SER A 224 11.46 2.01 7.60
C SER A 224 12.24 0.71 7.79
N THR A 225 12.79 0.47 8.98
CA THR A 225 13.76 -0.62 9.21
C THR A 225 13.20 -1.74 10.07
N THR A 226 13.44 -2.99 9.65
CA THR A 226 13.07 -4.22 10.39
C THR A 226 13.74 -4.34 11.76
N SER A 227 14.81 -3.59 12.02
CA SER A 227 15.46 -3.59 13.35
C SER A 227 14.57 -2.98 14.43
N TYR A 228 13.71 -2.03 14.08
CA TYR A 228 12.86 -1.29 15.02
C TYR A 228 11.38 -1.52 14.77
N ASP A 229 10.96 -1.52 13.50
CA ASP A 229 9.56 -1.62 13.11
C ASP A 229 9.36 -2.56 11.92
N GLN A 230 9.00 -2.04 10.77
CA GLN A 230 8.57 -2.78 9.58
C GLN A 230 9.35 -2.32 8.34
N ARG A 231 9.50 -3.20 7.35
CA ARG A 231 10.20 -2.85 6.12
C ARG A 231 9.32 -2.00 5.21
N TYR A 232 9.55 -0.71 5.20
CA TYR A 232 9.04 0.20 4.17
C TYR A 232 10.15 0.46 3.14
N THR A 233 9.85 0.32 1.86
CA THR A 233 10.79 0.59 0.76
C THR A 233 10.26 1.75 -0.07
N ARG A 234 10.97 2.88 -0.09
CA ARG A 234 10.59 4.00 -0.95
C ARG A 234 10.52 3.53 -2.41
N ASN A 235 9.44 3.88 -3.12
CA ASN A 235 9.17 3.42 -4.49
C ASN A 235 9.13 1.89 -4.65
N GLY A 236 8.85 1.14 -3.57
CA GLY A 236 8.74 -0.32 -3.60
C GLY A 236 7.62 -0.80 -4.52
N THR A 237 7.85 -1.97 -5.13
CA THR A 237 6.85 -2.63 -5.98
C THR A 237 5.67 -3.11 -5.12
N ILE A 238 4.45 -2.87 -5.57
CA ILE A 238 3.22 -3.37 -4.95
C ILE A 238 2.69 -4.54 -5.78
N PHE A 239 2.14 -5.56 -5.12
CA PHE A 239 1.59 -6.73 -5.80
C PHE A 239 0.07 -6.75 -5.71
N GLU A 240 -0.61 -6.98 -6.84
CA GLU A 240 -2.07 -6.92 -6.96
C GLU A 240 -2.81 -7.76 -5.90
N PRO A 241 -2.46 -9.03 -5.59
CA PRO A 241 -3.13 -9.80 -4.54
C PRO A 241 -3.00 -9.18 -3.14
N ILE A 242 -1.82 -8.64 -2.82
CA ILE A 242 -1.56 -7.95 -1.55
C ILE A 242 -2.34 -6.63 -1.52
N SER A 243 -2.31 -5.84 -2.60
CA SER A 243 -3.08 -4.59 -2.70
C SER A 243 -4.56 -4.83 -2.46
N ASN A 244 -5.14 -5.84 -3.13
CA ASN A 244 -6.56 -6.18 -2.99
C ASN A 244 -6.90 -6.64 -1.56
N ALA A 245 -6.03 -7.44 -0.94
CA ALA A 245 -6.22 -7.88 0.44
C ALA A 245 -6.16 -6.71 1.43
N VAL A 246 -5.20 -5.78 1.27
CA VAL A 246 -5.14 -4.56 2.09
C VAL A 246 -6.40 -3.72 1.90
N ASP A 247 -6.83 -3.49 0.66
CA ASP A 247 -8.04 -2.70 0.38
C ASP A 247 -9.30 -3.32 1.03
N GLU A 248 -9.34 -4.65 1.19
CA GLU A 248 -10.46 -5.33 1.85
C GLU A 248 -10.46 -5.14 3.37
N ILE A 249 -9.27 -5.05 4.03
CA ILE A 249 -9.18 -5.13 5.49
C ILE A 249 -8.39 -3.99 6.16
N PHE A 250 -8.06 -2.91 5.45
CA PHE A 250 -7.14 -1.86 5.93
C PHE A 250 -7.60 -1.15 7.22
N ASN A 251 -8.88 -1.21 7.55
CA ASN A 251 -9.41 -0.68 8.81
C ASN A 251 -9.60 -1.75 9.90
N ASN A 252 -9.21 -2.99 9.60
CA ASN A 252 -9.29 -4.08 10.55
C ASN A 252 -7.97 -4.21 11.34
N TYR A 253 -8.08 -4.46 12.63
CA TYR A 253 -6.93 -4.68 13.50
C TYR A 253 -7.23 -5.71 14.58
N ILE A 254 -6.22 -6.21 15.26
CA ILE A 254 -6.34 -7.26 16.27
C ILE A 254 -6.13 -6.72 17.70
N ARG A 255 -6.95 -7.22 18.60
CA ARG A 255 -6.87 -6.99 20.04
C ARG A 255 -6.99 -8.29 20.83
N VAL A 256 -6.43 -8.30 22.04
CA VAL A 256 -6.53 -9.43 22.96
C VAL A 256 -7.52 -9.13 24.09
N GLY A 257 -8.55 -9.92 24.20
CA GLY A 257 -9.56 -9.83 25.25
C GLY A 257 -10.27 -8.48 25.28
N ILE A 258 -10.35 -7.84 26.43
CA ILE A 258 -11.04 -6.56 26.65
C ILE A 258 -10.12 -5.32 26.50
N ARG A 259 -8.86 -5.51 26.16
CA ARG A 259 -7.93 -4.38 25.95
C ARG A 259 -8.42 -3.52 24.81
N LEU A 260 -8.32 -2.20 24.95
CA LEU A 260 -8.66 -1.26 23.87
C LEU A 260 -7.49 -1.05 22.90
N GLU A 261 -6.30 -1.27 23.37
CA GLU A 261 -5.05 -1.11 22.63
C GLU A 261 -4.93 -2.11 21.49
N PRO A 262 -4.53 -1.70 20.26
CA PRO A 262 -4.14 -2.61 19.21
C PRO A 262 -2.99 -3.50 19.68
N LEU A 263 -3.03 -4.78 19.38
CA LEU A 263 -1.93 -5.68 19.69
C LEU A 263 -0.65 -5.19 18.98
N PRO A 264 0.48 -5.02 19.69
CA PRO A 264 1.79 -4.87 19.04
C PRO A 264 2.19 -6.22 18.44
N ALA A 265 1.56 -6.56 17.31
CA ALA A 265 1.59 -7.89 16.72
C ALA A 265 2.96 -8.12 16.05
N HIS A 266 3.92 -8.58 16.84
CA HIS A 266 5.25 -8.92 16.35
C HIS A 266 5.22 -10.16 15.47
N TYR A 267 6.08 -10.16 14.44
CA TYR A 267 6.24 -11.29 13.52
C TYR A 267 7.70 -11.40 13.06
N LYS A 268 8.06 -12.58 12.58
CA LYS A 268 9.38 -12.91 12.03
C LYS A 268 9.22 -13.82 10.81
N SER A 269 10.21 -13.86 9.93
CA SER A 269 10.20 -14.76 8.76
C SER A 269 9.94 -16.22 9.19
N SER A 270 10.69 -16.71 10.20
CA SER A 270 10.49 -18.01 10.82
C SER A 270 10.79 -17.92 12.32
N THR A 271 9.91 -18.46 13.17
CA THR A 271 10.06 -18.43 14.62
C THR A 271 9.19 -19.47 15.31
N THR A 272 9.66 -19.97 16.45
CA THR A 272 8.88 -20.75 17.42
C THR A 272 8.62 -19.97 18.71
N GLU A 273 8.94 -18.68 18.74
CA GLU A 273 8.78 -17.82 19.90
C GLU A 273 7.30 -17.50 20.13
N ASP A 274 6.84 -17.73 21.38
CA ASP A 274 5.46 -17.46 21.74
C ASP A 274 5.12 -15.97 21.62
N GLY A 275 3.95 -15.68 21.08
CA GLY A 275 3.47 -14.30 20.87
C GLY A 275 4.01 -13.63 19.60
N TYR A 276 4.77 -14.33 18.79
CA TYR A 276 5.22 -13.89 17.48
C TYR A 276 4.57 -14.71 16.37
N LEU A 277 4.10 -14.04 15.31
CA LEU A 277 3.65 -14.74 14.10
C LEU A 277 4.88 -15.16 13.28
N SER A 278 4.98 -16.45 12.96
CA SER A 278 5.91 -16.93 11.94
C SER A 278 5.27 -16.74 10.56
N GLN A 279 5.91 -15.96 9.68
CA GLN A 279 5.39 -15.70 8.34
C GLN A 279 5.32 -17.02 7.54
N TRP A 280 6.39 -17.82 7.51
CA TRP A 280 6.40 -19.15 6.88
C TRP A 280 5.43 -20.12 7.57
N GLY A 281 5.39 -20.14 8.90
CA GLY A 281 4.43 -20.98 9.63
C GLY A 281 2.97 -20.57 9.35
N SER A 282 2.69 -19.29 9.12
CA SER A 282 1.35 -18.82 8.72
C SER A 282 0.97 -19.32 7.33
N LYS A 283 1.96 -19.42 6.41
CA LYS A 283 1.76 -20.04 5.10
C LYS A 283 1.40 -21.52 5.23
N ASP A 284 2.11 -22.27 6.05
CA ASP A 284 1.81 -23.67 6.30
C ASP A 284 0.40 -23.90 6.86
N LEU A 285 -0.10 -22.97 7.68
CA LEU A 285 -1.47 -23.02 8.18
C LEU A 285 -2.49 -22.66 7.08
N GLY A 286 -2.20 -21.66 6.25
CA GLY A 286 -3.03 -21.31 5.10
C GLY A 286 -3.14 -22.44 4.09
N ASP A 287 -2.06 -23.14 3.80
CA ASP A 287 -2.06 -24.34 2.93
C ASP A 287 -2.91 -25.48 3.50
N LYS A 288 -3.05 -25.57 4.82
CA LYS A 288 -3.94 -26.49 5.52
C LYS A 288 -5.39 -26.03 5.59
N GLY A 289 -5.71 -24.85 5.01
CA GLY A 289 -7.06 -24.30 4.92
C GLY A 289 -7.52 -23.49 6.15
N TYR A 290 -6.59 -23.07 7.02
CA TYR A 290 -6.91 -22.14 8.12
C TYR A 290 -7.26 -20.76 7.56
N ASN A 291 -8.32 -20.12 8.09
CA ASN A 291 -8.62 -18.74 7.77
C ASN A 291 -7.74 -17.75 8.57
N ALA A 292 -7.76 -16.48 8.18
CA ALA A 292 -6.89 -15.45 8.77
C ALA A 292 -7.06 -15.33 10.30
N LEU A 293 -8.29 -15.41 10.83
CA LEU A 293 -8.55 -15.34 12.27
C LEU A 293 -8.01 -16.56 13.01
N GLU A 294 -8.14 -17.75 12.42
CA GLU A 294 -7.58 -18.98 12.99
C GLU A 294 -6.05 -18.93 13.02
N ILE A 295 -5.39 -18.42 11.97
CA ILE A 295 -3.95 -18.18 11.93
C ILE A 295 -3.54 -17.20 13.03
N ILE A 296 -4.21 -16.05 13.13
CA ILE A 296 -3.96 -15.05 14.19
C ILE A 296 -4.08 -15.66 15.57
N ARG A 297 -5.13 -16.45 15.83
CA ARG A 297 -5.33 -17.10 17.13
C ARG A 297 -4.29 -18.17 17.46
N TYR A 298 -3.77 -18.83 16.45
CA TYR A 298 -2.70 -19.82 16.61
C TYR A 298 -1.44 -19.18 17.24
N TYR A 299 -1.07 -17.98 16.80
CA TYR A 299 0.14 -17.28 17.26
C TYR A 299 -0.08 -16.37 18.47
N TYR A 300 -1.20 -15.68 18.53
CA TYR A 300 -1.46 -14.67 19.58
C TYR A 300 -2.49 -15.10 20.62
N GLY A 301 -2.97 -16.34 20.52
CA GLY A 301 -3.88 -16.95 21.50
C GLY A 301 -5.37 -16.77 21.19
N ASN A 302 -6.18 -17.67 21.74
CA ASN A 302 -7.62 -17.80 21.43
C ASN A 302 -8.47 -16.58 21.82
N ASN A 303 -7.98 -15.70 22.69
CA ASN A 303 -8.68 -14.48 23.08
C ASN A 303 -8.44 -13.30 22.11
N THR A 304 -7.74 -13.54 21.00
CA THR A 304 -7.47 -12.54 19.99
C THR A 304 -8.64 -12.47 19.00
N ASN A 305 -9.10 -11.25 18.71
CA ASN A 305 -10.21 -11.00 17.79
C ASN A 305 -9.90 -9.82 16.88
N ILE A 306 -10.59 -9.76 15.74
CA ILE A 306 -10.52 -8.68 14.75
C ILE A 306 -11.55 -7.62 15.11
N TYR A 307 -11.16 -6.36 15.04
CA TYR A 307 -11.97 -5.17 15.31
C TYR A 307 -11.81 -4.19 14.16
N GLU A 308 -12.77 -3.30 13.98
CA GLU A 308 -12.72 -2.23 13.01
C GLU A 308 -12.33 -0.91 13.70
N ALA A 309 -11.43 -0.15 13.07
CA ALA A 309 -11.06 1.19 13.48
C ALA A 309 -11.81 2.24 12.64
N GLU A 310 -12.09 3.39 13.25
CA GLU A 310 -12.68 4.52 12.54
C GLU A 310 -11.64 5.24 11.69
N LEU A 311 -12.08 5.80 10.55
CA LEU A 311 -11.24 6.63 9.70
C LEU A 311 -11.24 8.07 10.17
N THR A 312 -10.05 8.67 10.23
CA THR A 312 -9.90 10.12 10.46
C THR A 312 -9.39 10.81 9.20
N GLY A 313 -10.10 11.84 8.75
CA GLY A 313 -9.67 12.62 7.59
C GLY A 313 -10.76 13.57 7.07
N PRO A 314 -10.40 14.50 6.20
CA PRO A 314 -11.33 15.41 5.56
C PRO A 314 -12.05 14.71 4.40
N TYR A 315 -12.97 13.82 4.71
CA TYR A 315 -13.75 13.12 3.70
C TYR A 315 -14.89 14.01 3.19
N PRO A 316 -15.22 14.01 1.88
CA PRO A 316 -16.23 14.87 1.29
C PRO A 316 -17.65 14.53 1.75
N TYR A 317 -17.89 13.30 2.20
CA TYR A 317 -19.12 12.84 2.82
C TYR A 317 -18.85 11.59 3.68
N SER A 318 -19.74 11.31 4.65
CA SER A 318 -19.60 10.12 5.50
C SER A 318 -20.06 8.87 4.75
N PHE A 319 -19.32 7.78 4.88
CA PHE A 319 -19.79 6.48 4.40
C PHE A 319 -20.94 6.00 5.27
N THR A 320 -22.13 5.87 4.68
CA THR A 320 -23.33 5.45 5.40
C THR A 320 -23.85 4.10 4.94
N THR A 321 -23.62 3.76 3.67
CA THR A 321 -24.10 2.51 3.08
C THR A 321 -23.38 2.23 1.75
N ILE A 322 -23.39 0.99 1.33
CA ILE A 322 -22.92 0.58 0.01
C ILE A 322 -23.88 1.15 -1.05
N LEU A 323 -23.31 1.89 -2.01
CA LEU A 323 -24.07 2.42 -3.15
C LEU A 323 -23.91 1.51 -4.37
N ARG A 324 -25.03 1.25 -5.06
CA ARG A 324 -25.07 0.35 -6.22
C ARG A 324 -26.17 0.75 -7.22
N GLN A 325 -26.14 0.15 -8.39
CA GLN A 325 -27.13 0.41 -9.44
C GLN A 325 -28.55 0.22 -8.93
N GLY A 326 -29.40 1.22 -9.18
CA GLY A 326 -30.79 1.30 -8.74
C GLY A 326 -31.00 2.18 -7.49
N ASP A 327 -29.95 2.48 -6.72
CA ASP A 327 -30.08 3.38 -5.58
C ASP A 327 -30.37 4.83 -6.02
N CYS A 328 -31.17 5.53 -5.21
CA CYS A 328 -31.52 6.93 -5.45
C CYS A 328 -31.41 7.73 -4.14
N SER A 329 -30.40 8.59 -4.05
CA SER A 329 -30.11 9.36 -2.83
C SER A 329 -29.23 10.59 -3.08
N GLN A 330 -29.11 11.42 -2.06
CA GLN A 330 -28.16 12.55 -2.05
C GLN A 330 -26.70 12.06 -2.10
N ASP A 331 -26.40 10.91 -1.51
CA ASP A 331 -25.06 10.31 -1.54
C ASP A 331 -24.67 9.88 -2.96
N VAL A 332 -25.64 9.34 -3.73
CA VAL A 332 -25.42 9.04 -5.17
C VAL A 332 -25.18 10.32 -5.96
N TYR A 333 -25.93 11.38 -5.70
CA TYR A 333 -25.69 12.68 -6.35
C TYR A 333 -24.29 13.23 -6.03
N THR A 334 -23.86 13.12 -4.78
CA THR A 334 -22.53 13.52 -4.33
C THR A 334 -21.44 12.68 -5.01
N LEU A 335 -21.61 11.36 -5.06
CA LEU A 335 -20.73 10.45 -5.77
C LEU A 335 -20.55 10.82 -7.25
N GLN A 336 -21.65 11.08 -7.95
CA GLN A 336 -21.63 11.47 -9.37
C GLN A 336 -20.81 12.74 -9.62
N ASN A 337 -20.96 13.74 -8.74
CA ASN A 337 -20.18 14.98 -8.84
C ASN A 337 -18.71 14.75 -8.50
N ILE A 338 -18.38 13.92 -7.51
CA ILE A 338 -17.01 13.56 -7.17
C ILE A 338 -16.33 12.84 -8.35
N LEU A 339 -17.00 11.87 -8.98
CA LEU A 339 -16.47 11.17 -10.16
C LEU A 339 -16.19 12.14 -11.32
N ASN A 340 -17.13 13.05 -11.61
CA ASN A 340 -16.95 14.09 -12.62
C ASN A 340 -15.81 15.06 -12.27
N TYR A 341 -15.60 15.36 -10.99
CA TYR A 341 -14.46 16.17 -10.56
C TYR A 341 -13.13 15.44 -10.72
N ILE A 342 -13.05 14.17 -10.30
CA ILE A 342 -11.85 13.32 -10.47
C ILE A 342 -11.50 13.16 -11.95
N ARG A 343 -12.50 13.05 -12.83
CA ARG A 343 -12.33 12.98 -14.27
C ARG A 343 -11.52 14.15 -14.84
N SER A 344 -11.48 15.30 -14.20
CA SER A 344 -10.66 16.43 -14.68
C SER A 344 -9.15 16.12 -14.71
N SER A 345 -8.69 15.23 -13.83
CA SER A 345 -7.32 14.72 -13.81
C SER A 345 -7.20 13.32 -14.44
N TYR A 346 -8.27 12.55 -14.48
CA TYR A 346 -8.33 11.19 -15.01
C TYR A 346 -9.37 11.05 -16.13
N PRO A 347 -9.05 11.54 -17.33
CA PRO A 347 -10.04 11.67 -18.43
C PRO A 347 -10.61 10.33 -18.92
N GLY A 348 -9.94 9.21 -18.68
CA GLY A 348 -10.45 7.87 -18.95
C GLY A 348 -11.70 7.49 -18.16
N ILE A 349 -12.02 8.17 -17.03
CA ILE A 349 -13.27 7.96 -16.31
C ILE A 349 -14.43 8.58 -17.12
N PRO A 350 -15.47 7.79 -17.48
CA PRO A 350 -16.60 8.31 -18.27
C PRO A 350 -17.30 9.47 -17.58
N VAL A 351 -17.73 10.48 -18.37
CA VAL A 351 -18.52 11.59 -17.83
C VAL A 351 -19.94 11.12 -17.48
N ILE A 352 -20.45 11.60 -16.35
CA ILE A 352 -21.86 11.47 -15.97
C ILE A 352 -22.55 12.77 -16.35
N GLU A 353 -23.19 12.80 -17.53
CA GLU A 353 -23.73 14.02 -18.16
C GLU A 353 -24.79 14.73 -17.27
N ASN A 354 -25.61 13.98 -16.57
CA ASN A 354 -26.72 14.50 -15.76
C ASN A 354 -26.72 13.87 -14.36
N PRO A 355 -25.88 14.37 -13.44
CA PRO A 355 -25.95 13.94 -12.05
C PRO A 355 -27.37 14.16 -11.48
N SER A 356 -28.05 13.07 -11.15
CA SER A 356 -29.47 13.09 -10.76
C SER A 356 -29.74 12.49 -9.39
N GLY A 357 -28.72 11.89 -8.79
CA GLY A 357 -28.87 11.09 -7.57
C GLY A 357 -29.43 9.69 -7.81
N LEU A 358 -29.69 9.31 -9.07
CA LEU A 358 -30.01 7.93 -9.43
C LEU A 358 -28.74 7.21 -9.91
N PHE A 359 -28.37 6.11 -9.26
CA PHE A 359 -27.25 5.25 -9.65
C PHE A 359 -27.66 4.42 -10.88
N ASN A 360 -27.46 4.98 -12.05
CA ASN A 360 -27.79 4.36 -13.33
C ASN A 360 -26.58 3.59 -13.92
N SER A 361 -26.71 3.12 -15.18
CA SER A 361 -25.64 2.45 -15.92
C SER A 361 -24.39 3.31 -16.06
N ASP A 362 -24.55 4.60 -16.35
CA ASP A 362 -23.43 5.52 -16.58
C ASP A 362 -22.62 5.71 -15.29
N THR A 363 -23.31 5.82 -14.14
CA THR A 363 -22.67 5.84 -12.82
C THR A 363 -21.94 4.53 -12.55
N THR A 364 -22.52 3.38 -12.92
CA THR A 364 -21.89 2.05 -12.76
C THR A 364 -20.59 1.96 -13.56
N GLU A 365 -20.60 2.39 -14.81
CA GLU A 365 -19.41 2.35 -15.67
C GLU A 365 -18.33 3.33 -15.21
N ALA A 366 -18.69 4.52 -14.75
CA ALA A 366 -17.76 5.48 -14.15
C ALA A 366 -17.11 4.92 -12.88
N VAL A 367 -17.87 4.25 -12.00
CA VAL A 367 -17.34 3.58 -10.80
C VAL A 367 -16.41 2.43 -11.18
N LYS A 368 -16.79 1.56 -12.14
CA LYS A 368 -15.91 0.47 -12.59
C LYS A 368 -14.59 0.99 -13.17
N LYS A 369 -14.66 2.04 -13.99
CA LYS A 369 -13.43 2.62 -14.56
C LYS A 369 -12.57 3.25 -13.47
N PHE A 370 -13.17 3.99 -12.51
CA PHE A 370 -12.47 4.49 -11.35
C PHE A 370 -11.78 3.36 -10.58
N GLN A 371 -12.50 2.29 -10.26
CA GLN A 371 -11.94 1.13 -9.57
C GLN A 371 -10.75 0.53 -10.34
N SER A 372 -10.90 0.38 -11.67
CA SER A 372 -9.82 -0.15 -12.52
C SER A 372 -8.58 0.75 -12.54
N VAL A 373 -8.75 2.08 -12.64
CA VAL A 373 -7.64 3.05 -12.66
C VAL A 373 -6.85 3.00 -11.35
N PHE A 374 -7.54 2.86 -10.21
CA PHE A 374 -6.90 2.85 -8.89
C PHE A 374 -6.65 1.45 -8.32
N GLY A 375 -6.67 0.42 -9.15
CA GLY A 375 -6.29 -0.94 -8.78
C GLY A 375 -7.27 -1.64 -7.84
N LEU A 376 -8.52 -1.16 -7.74
CA LEU A 376 -9.59 -1.79 -6.97
C LEU A 376 -10.32 -2.84 -7.80
N THR A 377 -10.93 -3.83 -7.13
CA THR A 377 -11.81 -4.79 -7.82
C THR A 377 -12.97 -4.07 -8.49
N SER A 378 -13.09 -4.23 -9.82
CA SER A 378 -14.03 -3.49 -10.68
C SER A 378 -15.45 -4.00 -10.56
N THR A 379 -16.09 -3.82 -9.41
CA THR A 379 -17.44 -4.30 -9.09
C THR A 379 -18.55 -3.39 -9.62
N GLY A 380 -18.26 -2.11 -9.82
CA GLY A 380 -19.27 -1.09 -10.13
C GLY A 380 -20.14 -0.69 -8.93
N THR A 381 -19.78 -1.10 -7.72
CA THR A 381 -20.42 -0.71 -6.46
C THR A 381 -19.48 0.12 -5.62
N VAL A 382 -19.99 1.06 -4.83
CA VAL A 382 -19.20 1.86 -3.91
C VAL A 382 -19.34 1.26 -2.52
N ASN A 383 -18.44 0.34 -2.21
CA ASN A 383 -18.21 -0.16 -0.86
C ASN A 383 -17.29 0.80 -0.09
N TYR A 384 -16.92 0.43 1.14
CA TYR A 384 -16.08 1.25 2.00
C TYR A 384 -14.69 1.57 1.40
N GLN A 385 -14.08 0.61 0.74
CA GLN A 385 -12.77 0.77 0.07
C GLN A 385 -12.86 1.74 -1.11
N THR A 386 -13.86 1.56 -1.97
CA THR A 386 -14.09 2.46 -3.11
C THR A 386 -14.38 3.88 -2.64
N TRP A 387 -15.19 4.04 -1.58
CA TRP A 387 -15.47 5.32 -0.96
C TRP A 387 -14.21 5.99 -0.39
N TYR A 388 -13.37 5.22 0.31
CA TYR A 388 -12.10 5.72 0.85
C TYR A 388 -11.19 6.23 -0.27
N MET A 389 -10.99 5.44 -1.33
CA MET A 389 -10.17 5.83 -2.47
C MET A 389 -10.74 7.05 -3.21
N LEU A 390 -12.06 7.11 -3.43
CA LEU A 390 -12.72 8.29 -3.99
C LEU A 390 -12.44 9.55 -3.17
N SER A 391 -12.57 9.44 -1.86
CA SER A 391 -12.32 10.54 -0.92
C SER A 391 -10.86 10.99 -0.93
N TYR A 392 -9.94 10.04 -0.97
CA TYR A 392 -8.49 10.30 -1.04
C TYR A 392 -8.12 11.05 -2.32
N ILE A 393 -8.50 10.53 -3.48
CA ILE A 393 -8.19 11.12 -4.80
C ILE A 393 -8.85 12.49 -4.95
N PHE A 394 -10.13 12.60 -4.57
CA PHE A 394 -10.84 13.90 -4.58
C PHE A 394 -10.10 14.95 -3.76
N THR A 395 -9.65 14.59 -2.55
CA THR A 395 -8.92 15.49 -1.65
C THR A 395 -7.56 15.87 -2.21
N ALA A 396 -6.86 14.94 -2.85
CA ALA A 396 -5.56 15.20 -3.48
C ALA A 396 -5.69 16.21 -4.61
N ILE A 397 -6.67 16.03 -5.51
CA ILE A 397 -6.94 16.96 -6.63
C ILE A 397 -7.40 18.34 -6.10
N ALA A 398 -8.28 18.37 -5.09
CA ALA A 398 -8.76 19.63 -4.52
C ALA A 398 -7.66 20.45 -3.84
N LYS A 399 -6.71 19.81 -3.17
CA LYS A 399 -5.53 20.50 -2.58
C LYS A 399 -4.63 21.09 -3.65
N MET A 400 -4.39 20.36 -4.74
CA MET A 400 -3.61 20.84 -5.87
C MET A 400 -4.26 22.08 -6.50
N THR A 401 -5.57 22.04 -6.77
CA THR A 401 -6.31 23.16 -7.36
C THR A 401 -6.21 24.43 -6.47
N ASN A 402 -6.33 24.28 -5.15
CA ASN A 402 -6.21 25.40 -4.23
C ASN A 402 -4.78 25.97 -4.15
N SER A 403 -3.74 25.15 -4.32
CA SER A 403 -2.34 25.61 -4.31
C SER A 403 -1.96 26.41 -5.57
N ILE A 404 -2.65 26.21 -6.68
CA ILE A 404 -2.43 26.97 -7.94
C ILE A 404 -3.02 28.37 -7.84
N TYR A 405 -4.04 28.58 -7.00
CA TYR A 405 -4.74 29.86 -6.84
C TYR A 405 -4.32 30.66 -5.58
N SER A 406 -3.40 30.14 -4.76
CA SER A 406 -2.80 30.80 -3.59
C SER A 406 -1.41 31.34 -3.90
#